data_8105fef817c4e31037df064f089855bd
#
_entry.id   8105fef817c4e31037df064f089855bd
#
_cell.length_a   1.000
_cell.length_b   1.000
_cell.length_c   1.000
_cell.angle_alpha   90.00
_cell.angle_beta   90.00
_cell.angle_gamma   90.00
#
_symmetry.space_group_name_H-M   'P 1'
#
loop_
_entity.id
_entity.type
_entity.pdbx_description
1 polymer ?
#
loop_
_entity_poly.entity_id
_entity_poly.type
_entity_poly.pdbx_seq_one_letter_code
_entity_poly.pdbx_strand_id
1 'polypeptide(L)'
;MLVVNTSLASADSHMRTPINYMKSSETIPYPDVKKLSDPWIKVSIAKNRVYIMDGKKTVYTMYCSAGKYENKDGKRVSATPTGTYAIQDDRGNSFYNASVKCGANNYVSWHDNGSYLFHSVPTDKDGHYIQSEAKKLGKSTASHGCIRLSVPDSKWMMNMPTGTKVVVQNN
;
A
#
# COMPACT_ATOMS: atom_id res chain seq x y z
N MET A 1 4.52 39.58 -22.31
CA MET A 1 4.33 38.13 -22.46
C MET A 1 4.55 37.51 -21.09
N LEU A 2 3.47 37.26 -20.35
CA LEU A 2 3.55 36.63 -19.00
C LEU A 2 3.76 35.14 -19.20
N VAL A 3 4.92 34.61 -18.77
CA VAL A 3 5.14 33.18 -18.65
C VAL A 3 4.46 32.78 -17.35
N VAL A 4 3.28 32.15 -17.45
CA VAL A 4 2.63 31.50 -16.33
C VAL A 4 3.40 30.22 -16.03
N ASN A 5 4.29 30.29 -15.06
CA ASN A 5 4.93 29.11 -14.51
C ASN A 5 3.89 28.36 -13.66
N THR A 6 3.13 27.47 -14.28
CA THR A 6 2.34 26.50 -13.54
C THR A 6 3.33 25.49 -12.95
N SER A 7 3.75 25.73 -11.73
CA SER A 7 4.41 24.67 -10.95
C SER A 7 3.37 23.56 -10.78
N LEU A 8 3.62 22.43 -11.42
CA LEU A 8 2.93 21.19 -11.09
C LEU A 8 3.20 20.94 -9.61
N ALA A 9 2.18 21.12 -8.77
CA ALA A 9 2.27 20.70 -7.37
C ALA A 9 2.70 19.23 -7.39
N SER A 10 3.85 18.91 -6.79
CA SER A 10 4.34 17.55 -6.76
C SER A 10 3.29 16.69 -6.06
N ALA A 11 3.06 15.45 -6.55
CA ALA A 11 2.15 14.49 -5.93
C ALA A 11 2.47 14.22 -4.44
N ASP A 12 3.65 14.66 -3.95
CA ASP A 12 4.16 14.50 -2.59
C ASP A 12 3.92 15.72 -1.69
N SER A 13 3.23 16.77 -2.14
CA SER A 13 3.10 18.05 -1.40
C SER A 13 2.37 17.92 -0.05
N HIS A 14 1.55 16.86 0.14
CA HIS A 14 0.79 16.61 1.37
C HIS A 14 1.29 15.38 2.14
N MET A 15 2.35 14.74 1.71
CA MET A 15 2.91 13.59 2.40
C MET A 15 3.45 13.99 3.76
N ARG A 16 3.10 13.18 4.77
CA ARG A 16 3.58 13.38 6.13
C ARG A 16 5.07 13.08 6.23
N THR A 17 5.84 14.02 6.76
CA THR A 17 7.27 13.85 7.05
C THR A 17 7.59 14.30 8.48
N PRO A 18 8.36 13.52 9.25
CA PRO A 18 8.86 12.19 8.93
C PRO A 18 7.73 11.16 8.81
N ILE A 19 8.01 10.02 8.16
CA ILE A 19 7.05 8.93 8.05
C ILE A 19 6.71 8.40 9.45
N ASN A 20 5.41 8.24 9.71
CA ASN A 20 4.92 7.71 10.98
C ASN A 20 3.90 6.60 10.70
N TYR A 21 4.26 5.36 10.99
CA TYR A 21 3.40 4.21 10.72
C TYR A 21 2.07 4.22 11.49
N MET A 22 1.96 5.01 12.55
CA MET A 22 0.74 5.18 13.35
C MET A 22 -0.18 6.30 12.82
N LYS A 23 0.22 6.98 11.76
CA LYS A 23 -0.50 8.12 11.17
C LYS A 23 -0.79 7.87 9.68
N SER A 24 -1.80 8.58 9.18
CA SER A 24 -2.07 8.61 7.73
C SER A 24 -0.86 9.12 6.95
N SER A 25 -0.65 8.57 5.76
CA SER A 25 0.48 8.97 4.91
C SER A 25 0.41 10.41 4.47
N GLU A 26 -0.79 10.92 4.17
CA GLU A 26 -0.98 12.33 3.85
C GLU A 26 -1.62 13.08 5.02
N THR A 27 -1.40 14.38 5.06
CA THR A 27 -1.99 15.28 6.07
C THR A 27 -3.39 15.76 5.71
N ILE A 28 -3.84 15.50 4.48
CA ILE A 28 -5.20 15.78 4.01
C ILE A 28 -6.16 14.63 4.39
N PRO A 29 -7.48 14.87 4.43
CA PRO A 29 -8.47 13.82 4.67
C PRO A 29 -8.43 12.72 3.61
N TYR A 30 -8.80 11.50 4.00
CA TYR A 30 -9.01 10.42 3.03
C TYR A 30 -10.12 10.77 2.04
N PRO A 31 -9.98 10.35 0.77
CA PRO A 31 -11.06 10.52 -0.19
C PRO A 31 -12.26 9.64 0.19
N ASP A 32 -13.46 10.11 -0.16
CA ASP A 32 -14.65 9.28 -0.12
C ASP A 32 -14.76 8.52 -1.45
N VAL A 33 -14.49 7.23 -1.40
CA VAL A 33 -14.48 6.36 -2.60
C VAL A 33 -15.80 6.41 -3.36
N LYS A 34 -16.92 6.55 -2.64
CA LYS A 34 -18.26 6.62 -3.24
C LYS A 34 -18.47 7.85 -4.11
N LYS A 35 -17.65 8.88 -3.93
CA LYS A 35 -17.71 10.14 -4.72
C LYS A 35 -16.75 10.16 -5.90
N LEU A 36 -15.91 9.13 -6.04
CA LEU A 36 -14.98 9.02 -7.16
C LEU A 36 -15.67 8.41 -8.38
N SER A 37 -15.35 8.93 -9.57
CA SER A 37 -15.99 8.50 -10.83
C SER A 37 -15.39 7.20 -11.35
N ASP A 38 -14.09 7.00 -11.21
CA ASP A 38 -13.35 5.84 -11.70
C ASP A 38 -12.23 5.44 -10.71
N PRO A 39 -12.62 4.92 -9.52
CA PRO A 39 -11.64 4.58 -8.49
C PRO A 39 -10.87 3.31 -8.83
N TRP A 40 -9.57 3.35 -8.65
CA TRP A 40 -8.69 2.20 -8.73
C TRP A 40 -7.41 2.43 -7.93
N ILE A 41 -6.63 1.39 -7.73
CA ILE A 41 -5.42 1.40 -6.92
C ILE A 41 -4.21 1.10 -7.81
N LYS A 42 -3.19 1.95 -7.73
CA LYS A 42 -1.90 1.71 -8.37
C LYS A 42 -0.83 1.49 -7.32
N VAL A 43 -0.05 0.43 -7.47
CA VAL A 43 1.07 0.11 -6.60
C VAL A 43 2.37 0.24 -7.39
N SER A 44 3.31 1.03 -6.87
CA SER A 44 4.68 1.10 -7.36
C SER A 44 5.62 0.43 -6.34
N ILE A 45 6.14 -0.73 -6.69
CA ILE A 45 7.03 -1.51 -5.82
C ILE A 45 8.31 -0.73 -5.55
N ALA A 46 8.97 -0.26 -6.61
CA ALA A 46 10.25 0.43 -6.51
C ALA A 46 10.18 1.78 -5.78
N LYS A 47 9.05 2.47 -5.89
CA LYS A 47 8.85 3.76 -5.21
C LYS A 47 8.35 3.62 -3.78
N ASN A 48 7.98 2.42 -3.35
CA ASN A 48 7.37 2.16 -2.03
C ASN A 48 6.12 3.03 -1.82
N ARG A 49 5.24 3.07 -2.81
CA ARG A 49 4.03 3.90 -2.80
C ARG A 49 2.82 3.14 -3.32
N VAL A 50 1.68 3.43 -2.71
CA VAL A 50 0.35 3.07 -3.20
C VAL A 50 -0.37 4.37 -3.54
N TYR A 51 -0.98 4.41 -4.72
CA TYR A 51 -1.75 5.56 -5.19
C TYR A 51 -3.21 5.19 -5.31
N ILE A 52 -4.06 5.97 -4.66
CA ILE A 52 -5.51 5.89 -4.86
C ILE A 52 -5.84 6.80 -6.03
N MET A 53 -6.39 6.23 -7.07
CA MET A 53 -6.62 6.88 -8.35
C MET A 53 -8.10 7.14 -8.58
N ASP A 54 -8.40 8.24 -9.28
CA ASP A 54 -9.68 8.50 -9.90
C ASP A 54 -9.42 8.76 -11.39
N GLY A 55 -9.65 7.76 -12.23
CA GLY A 55 -9.21 7.81 -13.62
C GLY A 55 -7.70 8.02 -13.72
N LYS A 56 -7.26 9.11 -14.34
CA LYS A 56 -5.84 9.47 -14.49
C LYS A 56 -5.30 10.31 -13.32
N LYS A 57 -6.16 10.71 -12.38
CA LYS A 57 -5.79 11.59 -11.28
C LYS A 57 -5.42 10.77 -10.05
N THR A 58 -4.30 11.08 -9.40
CA THR A 58 -3.97 10.59 -8.07
C THR A 58 -4.72 11.44 -7.04
N VAL A 59 -5.57 10.83 -6.24
CA VAL A 59 -6.36 11.52 -5.21
C VAL A 59 -5.80 11.33 -3.80
N TYR A 60 -5.00 10.31 -3.58
CA TYR A 60 -4.31 10.06 -2.31
C TYR A 60 -3.10 9.16 -2.52
N THR A 61 -2.03 9.42 -1.79
CA THR A 61 -0.79 8.63 -1.85
C THR A 61 -0.47 8.04 -0.49
N MET A 62 -0.09 6.77 -0.46
CA MET A 62 0.28 6.05 0.75
C MET A 62 1.72 5.57 0.69
N TYR A 63 2.43 5.67 1.80
CA TYR A 63 3.69 4.96 2.01
C TYR A 63 3.40 3.46 2.07
N CYS A 64 4.25 2.65 1.46
CA CYS A 64 4.12 1.21 1.56
C CYS A 64 5.48 0.51 1.62
N SER A 65 5.43 -0.77 1.95
CA SER A 65 6.54 -1.71 1.77
C SER A 65 5.98 -2.96 1.12
N ALA A 66 6.35 -3.20 -0.12
CA ALA A 66 5.97 -4.40 -0.86
C ALA A 66 6.97 -5.56 -0.64
N GLY A 67 6.86 -6.60 -1.42
CA GLY A 67 7.68 -7.80 -1.33
C GLY A 67 9.15 -7.56 -1.67
N LYS A 68 10.03 -8.23 -0.93
CA LYS A 68 11.48 -8.19 -1.17
C LYS A 68 11.81 -8.59 -2.61
N TYR A 69 12.87 -8.02 -3.13
CA TYR A 69 13.44 -8.44 -4.39
C TYR A 69 14.29 -9.72 -4.21
N GLU A 70 14.13 -10.63 -5.14
CA GLU A 70 14.87 -11.88 -5.21
C GLU A 70 15.41 -12.08 -6.63
N ASN A 71 16.53 -12.82 -6.76
CA ASN A 71 17.04 -13.24 -8.07
C ASN A 71 16.34 -14.53 -8.49
N LYS A 72 15.62 -14.47 -9.62
CA LYS A 72 15.04 -15.63 -10.29
C LYS A 72 15.59 -15.69 -11.72
N ASP A 73 16.31 -16.77 -12.04
CA ASP A 73 16.87 -17.00 -13.38
C ASP A 73 17.68 -15.79 -13.91
N GLY A 74 18.52 -15.19 -13.03
CA GLY A 74 19.34 -14.03 -13.35
C GLY A 74 18.61 -12.70 -13.39
N LYS A 75 17.30 -12.66 -13.08
CA LYS A 75 16.49 -11.44 -13.02
C LYS A 75 16.14 -11.09 -11.58
N ARG A 76 16.17 -9.79 -11.28
CA ARG A 76 15.73 -9.26 -10.00
C ARG A 76 14.21 -9.04 -10.03
N VAL A 77 13.47 -9.85 -9.28
CA VAL A 77 12.01 -9.87 -9.25
C VAL A 77 11.52 -9.69 -7.82
N SER A 78 10.50 -8.85 -7.62
CA SER A 78 9.85 -8.71 -6.32
C SER A 78 8.96 -9.91 -6.01
N ALA A 79 8.87 -10.27 -4.73
CA ALA A 79 7.91 -11.25 -4.24
C ALA A 79 6.46 -10.78 -4.41
N THR A 80 6.21 -9.48 -4.60
CA THR A 80 4.90 -8.96 -4.97
C THR A 80 4.72 -9.11 -6.49
N PRO A 81 3.75 -9.90 -6.97
CA PRO A 81 3.56 -10.11 -8.40
C PRO A 81 3.02 -8.87 -9.09
N THR A 82 3.62 -8.51 -10.22
CA THR A 82 3.13 -7.43 -11.07
C THR A 82 1.93 -7.91 -11.90
N GLY A 83 1.06 -6.99 -12.27
CA GLY A 83 -0.10 -7.29 -13.09
C GLY A 83 -1.33 -6.47 -12.68
N THR A 84 -2.47 -6.86 -13.22
CA THR A 84 -3.77 -6.25 -12.92
C THR A 84 -4.62 -7.26 -12.14
N TYR A 85 -5.08 -6.83 -10.98
CA TYR A 85 -5.85 -7.62 -10.03
C TYR A 85 -7.09 -6.83 -9.61
N ALA A 86 -7.85 -7.38 -8.65
CA ALA A 86 -9.01 -6.71 -8.06
C ALA A 86 -9.09 -7.00 -6.57
N ILE A 87 -9.61 -6.04 -5.81
CA ILE A 87 -9.94 -6.23 -4.40
C ILE A 87 -10.90 -7.40 -4.26
N GLN A 88 -10.62 -8.28 -3.32
CA GLN A 88 -11.36 -9.50 -3.04
C GLN A 88 -12.19 -9.36 -1.75
N ASP A 89 -13.04 -10.34 -1.47
CA ASP A 89 -13.92 -10.30 -0.30
C ASP A 89 -13.19 -10.58 1.00
N ASP A 90 -12.11 -11.37 0.99
CA ASP A 90 -11.37 -11.74 2.18
C ASP A 90 -10.70 -10.52 2.83
N ARG A 91 -11.20 -10.15 4.00
CA ARG A 91 -10.72 -9.02 4.79
C ARG A 91 -11.04 -9.21 6.26
N GLY A 92 -10.29 -8.56 7.13
CA GLY A 92 -10.51 -8.68 8.56
C GLY A 92 -9.62 -7.77 9.39
N ASN A 93 -9.86 -7.77 10.70
CA ASN A 93 -9.22 -6.86 11.64
C ASN A 93 -7.77 -7.24 11.96
N SER A 94 -7.45 -8.54 11.93
CA SER A 94 -6.09 -9.01 12.24
C SER A 94 -5.89 -10.46 11.79
N PHE A 95 -4.64 -10.83 11.63
CA PHE A 95 -4.20 -12.21 11.43
C PHE A 95 -2.81 -12.41 12.02
N TYR A 96 -2.46 -13.68 12.23
CA TYR A 96 -1.10 -14.10 12.56
C TYR A 96 -0.75 -15.38 11.83
N ASN A 97 0.40 -15.38 11.17
CA ASN A 97 0.93 -16.56 10.47
C ASN A 97 2.16 -17.08 11.20
N ALA A 98 2.01 -18.20 11.91
CA ALA A 98 3.06 -18.80 12.71
C ALA A 98 4.25 -19.28 11.86
N SER A 99 4.02 -19.67 10.59
CA SER A 99 5.07 -20.17 9.71
C SER A 99 6.12 -19.11 9.36
N VAL A 100 5.72 -17.85 9.30
CA VAL A 100 6.61 -16.70 9.06
C VAL A 100 6.76 -15.81 10.29
N LYS A 101 6.16 -16.20 11.42
CA LYS A 101 6.19 -15.49 12.72
C LYS A 101 5.81 -14.01 12.56
N CYS A 102 4.78 -13.75 11.80
CA CYS A 102 4.37 -12.41 11.44
C CYS A 102 2.86 -12.32 11.38
N GLY A 103 2.31 -11.28 12.00
CA GLY A 103 0.91 -10.91 11.89
C GLY A 103 0.77 -9.48 11.38
N ALA A 104 -0.47 -9.05 11.25
CA ALA A 104 -0.79 -7.66 10.95
C ALA A 104 -2.24 -7.37 11.30
N ASN A 105 -2.57 -6.08 11.29
CA ASN A 105 -3.94 -5.60 11.46
C ASN A 105 -4.51 -5.12 10.13
N ASN A 106 -5.84 -5.07 10.04
CA ASN A 106 -6.55 -4.39 8.96
C ASN A 106 -6.17 -4.92 7.57
N TYR A 107 -6.48 -6.18 7.28
CA TYR A 107 -6.13 -6.74 5.99
C TYR A 107 -7.31 -6.78 5.01
N VAL A 108 -6.99 -6.66 3.72
CA VAL A 108 -7.88 -6.93 2.60
C VAL A 108 -7.09 -7.58 1.47
N SER A 109 -7.63 -8.69 0.94
CA SER A 109 -7.00 -9.43 -0.14
C SER A 109 -7.18 -8.74 -1.50
N TRP A 110 -6.14 -8.78 -2.33
CA TRP A 110 -6.21 -8.29 -3.71
C TRP A 110 -5.78 -9.34 -4.74
N HIS A 111 -5.29 -10.49 -4.30
CA HIS A 111 -4.92 -11.60 -5.20
C HIS A 111 -4.85 -12.92 -4.43
N ASP A 112 -5.26 -13.99 -5.10
CA ASP A 112 -5.15 -15.38 -4.63
C ASP A 112 -5.80 -15.60 -3.25
N ASN A 113 -6.98 -15.06 -3.04
CA ASN A 113 -7.90 -15.29 -1.91
C ASN A 113 -7.19 -15.42 -0.55
N GLY A 114 -6.55 -14.34 -0.11
CA GLY A 114 -5.88 -14.26 1.17
C GLY A 114 -4.37 -14.47 1.14
N SER A 115 -3.80 -14.78 -0.03
CA SER A 115 -2.34 -14.92 -0.17
C SER A 115 -1.63 -13.59 -0.31
N TYR A 116 -2.24 -12.64 -1.04
CA TYR A 116 -1.69 -11.30 -1.25
C TYR A 116 -2.64 -10.25 -0.71
N LEU A 117 -2.18 -9.52 0.28
CA LEU A 117 -2.98 -8.58 1.06
C LEU A 117 -2.40 -7.17 1.02
N PHE A 118 -3.27 -6.17 1.20
CA PHE A 118 -2.92 -4.92 1.87
C PHE A 118 -3.14 -5.11 3.36
N HIS A 119 -2.21 -4.70 4.19
CA HIS A 119 -2.35 -4.75 5.65
C HIS A 119 -1.44 -3.73 6.34
N SER A 120 -1.55 -3.58 7.65
CA SER A 120 -0.68 -2.70 8.43
C SER A 120 0.79 -3.18 8.40
N VAL A 121 1.70 -2.33 8.87
CA VAL A 121 3.03 -2.80 9.28
C VAL A 121 2.89 -4.00 10.23
N PRO A 122 3.85 -4.96 10.20
CA PRO A 122 3.62 -6.24 10.85
C PRO A 122 3.67 -6.19 12.36
N THR A 123 2.97 -7.16 12.96
CA THR A 123 2.95 -7.41 14.41
C THR A 123 3.66 -8.72 14.75
N ASP A 124 4.06 -8.85 16.00
CA ASP A 124 4.42 -10.12 16.60
C ASP A 124 3.16 -10.95 16.97
N LYS A 125 3.36 -12.11 17.60
CA LYS A 125 2.27 -12.98 18.03
C LYS A 125 1.33 -12.35 19.07
N ASP A 126 1.81 -11.37 19.82
CA ASP A 126 1.05 -10.69 20.88
C ASP A 126 0.39 -9.40 20.38
N GLY A 127 0.48 -9.11 19.09
CA GLY A 127 -0.13 -7.95 18.45
C GLY A 127 0.67 -6.65 18.57
N HIS A 128 1.91 -6.70 19.06
CA HIS A 128 2.79 -5.54 19.11
C HIS A 128 3.43 -5.29 17.74
N TYR A 129 3.46 -4.04 17.29
CA TYR A 129 4.12 -3.69 16.02
C TYR A 129 5.63 -3.89 16.11
N ILE A 130 6.18 -4.56 15.11
CA ILE A 130 7.63 -4.83 15.01
C ILE A 130 8.33 -3.58 14.53
N GLN A 131 9.01 -2.87 15.41
CA GLN A 131 9.61 -1.57 15.14
C GLN A 131 10.65 -1.59 14.01
N SER A 132 11.47 -2.63 13.95
CA SER A 132 12.46 -2.80 12.88
C SER A 132 11.81 -2.89 11.48
N GLU A 133 10.62 -3.48 11.39
CA GLU A 133 9.87 -3.57 10.14
C GLU A 133 9.08 -2.28 9.86
N ALA A 134 8.50 -1.66 10.90
CA ALA A 134 7.78 -0.40 10.76
C ALA A 134 8.65 0.72 10.21
N LYS A 135 9.94 0.75 10.57
CA LYS A 135 10.92 1.73 10.06
C LYS A 135 11.18 1.65 8.56
N LYS A 136 10.84 0.53 7.93
CA LYS A 136 11.02 0.32 6.49
C LYS A 136 9.89 0.93 5.65
N LEU A 137 8.77 1.28 6.29
CA LEU A 137 7.60 1.81 5.59
C LEU A 137 7.94 3.03 4.75
N GLY A 138 7.61 2.95 3.45
CA GLY A 138 7.88 4.02 2.49
C GLY A 138 9.34 4.16 2.05
N LYS A 139 10.24 3.31 2.56
CA LYS A 139 11.69 3.40 2.33
C LYS A 139 12.26 2.19 1.61
N SER A 140 11.76 1.00 1.89
CA SER A 140 12.26 -0.24 1.29
C SER A 140 11.19 -1.31 1.21
N THR A 141 11.39 -2.25 0.29
CA THR A 141 10.65 -3.51 0.26
C THR A 141 11.05 -4.37 1.45
N ALA A 142 10.10 -5.16 1.98
CA ALA A 142 10.36 -5.90 3.21
C ALA A 142 9.53 -7.19 3.37
N SER A 143 8.42 -7.34 2.66
CA SER A 143 7.47 -8.44 2.88
C SER A 143 7.79 -9.68 2.03
N HIS A 144 7.01 -10.75 2.26
CA HIS A 144 7.01 -11.96 1.46
C HIS A 144 6.07 -11.88 0.23
N GLY A 145 5.44 -10.72 0.00
CA GLY A 145 4.56 -10.48 -1.13
C GLY A 145 3.41 -9.52 -0.84
N CYS A 146 2.92 -9.48 0.39
CA CYS A 146 1.89 -8.52 0.82
C CYS A 146 2.41 -7.07 0.76
N ILE A 147 1.49 -6.13 0.71
CA ILE A 147 1.78 -4.70 0.68
C ILE A 147 1.45 -4.10 2.04
N ARG A 148 2.49 -3.71 2.77
CA ARG A 148 2.39 -3.11 4.10
C ARG A 148 2.09 -1.63 4.00
N LEU A 149 1.17 -1.15 4.82
CA LEU A 149 0.72 0.24 4.90
C LEU A 149 0.85 0.77 6.33
N SER A 150 0.70 2.08 6.52
CA SER A 150 0.50 2.63 7.87
C SER A 150 -0.77 2.05 8.50
N VAL A 151 -0.87 2.11 9.81
CA VAL A 151 -2.04 1.56 10.51
C VAL A 151 -3.34 2.24 10.06
N PRO A 152 -3.44 3.59 10.04
CA PRO A 152 -4.67 4.23 9.55
C PRO A 152 -4.94 3.99 8.07
N ASP A 153 -3.91 3.98 7.22
CA ASP A 153 -4.08 3.72 5.78
C ASP A 153 -4.61 2.31 5.54
N SER A 154 -4.11 1.32 6.27
CA SER A 154 -4.59 -0.07 6.16
C SER A 154 -6.05 -0.20 6.60
N LYS A 155 -6.45 0.52 7.63
CA LYS A 155 -7.84 0.54 8.09
C LYS A 155 -8.77 1.15 7.04
N TRP A 156 -8.35 2.24 6.43
CA TRP A 156 -9.11 2.85 5.33
C TRP A 156 -9.22 1.90 4.12
N MET A 157 -8.13 1.21 3.79
CA MET A 157 -8.08 0.27 2.65
C MET A 157 -9.05 -0.89 2.80
N MET A 158 -9.39 -1.31 4.02
CA MET A 158 -10.38 -2.37 4.28
C MET A 158 -11.77 -2.02 3.73
N ASN A 159 -12.07 -0.73 3.53
CA ASN A 159 -13.36 -0.27 3.03
C ASN A 159 -13.44 -0.22 1.49
N MET A 160 -12.37 -0.60 0.80
CA MET A 160 -12.39 -0.63 -0.66
C MET A 160 -13.36 -1.68 -1.15
N PRO A 161 -14.27 -1.31 -2.08
CA PRO A 161 -15.24 -2.26 -2.62
C PRO A 161 -14.55 -3.44 -3.32
N THR A 162 -15.09 -4.63 -3.11
CA THR A 162 -14.72 -5.81 -3.87
C THR A 162 -14.87 -5.55 -5.37
N GLY A 163 -13.89 -5.95 -6.16
CA GLY A 163 -13.84 -5.69 -7.59
C GLY A 163 -13.10 -4.41 -7.99
N THR A 164 -12.70 -3.57 -7.04
CA THR A 164 -11.87 -2.40 -7.33
C THR A 164 -10.54 -2.84 -7.94
N LYS A 165 -10.21 -2.29 -9.11
CA LYS A 165 -8.99 -2.64 -9.85
C LYS A 165 -7.74 -2.28 -9.06
N VAL A 166 -6.78 -3.20 -9.04
CA VAL A 166 -5.45 -3.02 -8.45
C VAL A 166 -4.41 -3.30 -9.53
N VAL A 167 -3.63 -2.29 -9.89
CA VAL A 167 -2.52 -2.44 -10.83
C VAL A 167 -1.21 -2.39 -10.06
N VAL A 168 -0.45 -3.48 -10.10
CA VAL A 168 0.86 -3.58 -9.45
C VAL A 168 1.94 -3.52 -10.52
N GLN A 169 2.83 -2.56 -10.40
CA GLN A 169 3.95 -2.36 -11.31
C GLN A 169 5.24 -2.14 -10.54
N ASN A 170 6.38 -2.42 -11.17
CA ASN A 170 7.68 -2.25 -10.51
C ASN A 170 8.04 -0.76 -10.34
N ASN A 171 7.79 0.05 -11.34
CA ASN A 171 8.13 1.49 -11.36
C ASN A 171 6.99 2.45 -11.06
#